data_bd6462c2dd4ef59166e88a3cf10bdef7
#
_entry.id   bd6462c2dd4ef59166e88a3cf10bdef7
#
_cell.length_a   1.000
_cell.length_b   1.000
_cell.length_c   1.000
_cell.angle_alpha   90.00
_cell.angle_beta   90.00
_cell.angle_gamma   90.00
#
_symmetry.space_group_name_H-M   'P 1'
#
loop_
_entity.id
_entity.type
_entity.pdbx_description
1 polymer ?
#
loop_
_entity_poly.entity_id
_entity_poly.type
_entity_poly.pdbx_seq_one_letter_code
_entity_poly.pdbx_strand_id
1 'polypeptide(L)'
;MKNQDQALIFEVTKEGRVGYSLPKLDVEEVKLEDVFESDYIRVEDAELPEVSELDIMRHYTALSNRNHGVDSGFYPLGSCTMKYNPKINESVARFAGFANIHPLQDEKTVQGAMELMYDLQEHLIEITGMDTVTLQPAAGAHGEWTGLMLIRAYHEANGDFNRTKVIVPDSAHGTNPASATVAGFETITVKSNENGLVDLEDLKRVVNEETAALMLTNPNTLGLFEENILEMAEIVHNAGGKLYYDGANLNAVLSQARPGDMGFDVVHLNLHKTFTGPHGGGGPGSGPVGVKADLIPYLPKPILEKTENGYRFNYDRPEAIGRVKPFYGNFGINVRAYTYIRSMGPDGLRAVTEYAVLNANYMMRRLAPFYDLPFDRHCKHEFVLSGRRQKKLGVRTLDIAKRLLDFGYHPPTIYFPLNVEECIMIEPTETESKETLDGFIDKMIQIAKEVEENPEVVQEAPHTTVIKRLDETMAARKPVLRYEKPAPVQV
;
A
#
# COMPACT_ATOMS: atom_id res chain seq x y z
N MET A 1 -0.90 -27.86 18.75
CA MET A 1 0.33 -27.08 18.76
C MET A 1 0.15 -25.58 18.43
N LYS A 2 -1.03 -25.11 17.98
CA LYS A 2 -1.25 -23.69 17.62
C LYS A 2 -1.40 -22.72 18.81
N ASN A 3 -1.55 -23.19 20.02
CA ASN A 3 -1.89 -22.37 21.20
C ASN A 3 -0.79 -22.34 22.28
N GLN A 4 0.47 -22.58 21.97
CA GLN A 4 1.58 -22.42 22.91
C GLN A 4 2.35 -21.14 22.61
N ASP A 5 2.77 -20.43 23.65
CA ASP A 5 3.69 -19.30 23.51
C ASP A 5 4.97 -19.77 22.81
N GLN A 6 5.41 -18.98 21.85
CA GLN A 6 6.67 -19.20 21.15
C GLN A 6 7.77 -18.51 21.94
N ALA A 7 8.75 -19.28 22.39
CA ALA A 7 9.94 -18.70 23.03
C ALA A 7 10.61 -17.70 22.07
N LEU A 8 11.17 -16.62 22.60
CA LEU A 8 11.96 -15.69 21.84
C LEU A 8 13.24 -16.38 21.32
N ILE A 9 13.79 -15.90 20.21
CA ILE A 9 15.02 -16.46 19.66
C ILE A 9 16.18 -16.42 20.66
N PHE A 10 16.21 -15.42 21.54
CA PHE A 10 17.17 -15.28 22.63
C PHE A 10 16.98 -16.33 23.74
N GLU A 11 15.77 -16.87 23.90
CA GLU A 11 15.45 -17.90 24.91
C GLU A 11 15.77 -19.32 24.44
N VAL A 12 15.89 -19.55 23.12
CA VAL A 12 16.31 -20.84 22.53
C VAL A 12 17.81 -20.96 22.35
N THR A 13 18.57 -19.94 22.75
CA THR A 13 20.05 -19.92 22.67
C THR A 13 20.67 -21.05 23.47
N LYS A 14 21.75 -21.63 22.95
CA LYS A 14 22.61 -22.58 23.66
C LYS A 14 24.05 -22.34 23.27
N GLU A 15 24.91 -22.16 24.26
CA GLU A 15 26.32 -21.92 24.10
C GLU A 15 26.98 -22.91 23.13
N GLY A 16 27.78 -22.40 22.22
CA GLY A 16 28.52 -23.18 21.21
C GLY A 16 27.71 -23.59 19.97
N ARG A 17 26.41 -23.21 19.84
CA ARG A 17 25.68 -23.43 18.61
C ARG A 17 26.03 -22.38 17.57
N VAL A 18 26.25 -22.84 16.32
CA VAL A 18 26.56 -21.99 15.15
C VAL A 18 25.54 -22.24 14.05
N GLY A 19 24.95 -21.17 13.57
CA GLY A 19 23.91 -21.22 12.51
C GLY A 19 24.45 -21.00 11.10
N TYR A 20 25.65 -20.48 10.94
CA TYR A 20 26.26 -20.16 9.66
C TYR A 20 27.79 -20.19 9.75
N SER A 21 28.45 -20.20 8.59
CA SER A 21 29.88 -19.94 8.48
C SER A 21 30.11 -18.79 7.51
N LEU A 22 30.96 -17.85 7.90
CA LEU A 22 31.41 -16.80 6.97
C LEU A 22 32.43 -17.40 5.99
N PRO A 23 32.47 -16.89 4.74
CA PRO A 23 33.56 -17.21 3.82
C PRO A 23 34.89 -16.75 4.42
N LYS A 24 35.97 -17.42 4.04
CA LYS A 24 37.31 -16.94 4.41
C LYS A 24 37.57 -15.59 3.77
N LEU A 25 38.24 -14.69 4.52
CA LEU A 25 38.72 -13.44 3.96
C LEU A 25 39.69 -13.72 2.82
N ASP A 26 39.50 -12.99 1.70
CA ASP A 26 40.42 -12.96 0.56
C ASP A 26 41.32 -11.71 0.55
N VAL A 27 41.28 -10.98 1.63
CA VAL A 27 42.12 -9.81 1.95
C VAL A 27 42.86 -10.03 3.24
N GLU A 28 43.90 -9.24 3.49
CA GLU A 28 44.69 -9.27 4.75
C GLU A 28 43.77 -8.88 5.93
N GLU A 29 43.88 -9.65 7.01
CA GLU A 29 43.16 -9.39 8.25
C GLU A 29 43.75 -8.17 8.96
N VAL A 30 42.93 -7.15 9.17
CA VAL A 30 43.34 -5.93 9.87
C VAL A 30 42.74 -5.93 11.27
N LYS A 31 43.57 -5.65 12.27
CA LYS A 31 43.09 -5.50 13.67
C LYS A 31 42.29 -4.21 13.79
N LEU A 32 41.17 -4.29 14.52
CA LEU A 32 40.30 -3.12 14.73
C LEU A 32 41.04 -1.96 15.40
N GLU A 33 41.95 -2.26 16.35
CA GLU A 33 42.78 -1.30 17.08
C GLU A 33 43.75 -0.53 16.17
N ASP A 34 44.11 -1.08 15.00
CA ASP A 34 44.96 -0.40 14.02
C ASP A 34 44.19 0.59 13.14
N VAL A 35 42.85 0.55 13.15
CA VAL A 35 41.97 1.34 12.28
C VAL A 35 41.10 2.30 13.06
N PHE A 36 40.66 1.93 14.26
CA PHE A 36 39.74 2.70 15.08
C PHE A 36 40.35 3.06 16.45
N GLU A 37 39.97 4.22 16.95
CA GLU A 37 40.26 4.58 18.34
C GLU A 37 39.51 3.66 19.30
N SER A 38 40.09 3.40 20.50
CA SER A 38 39.55 2.46 21.47
C SER A 38 38.11 2.71 21.86
N ASP A 39 37.68 3.98 21.86
CA ASP A 39 36.33 4.40 22.22
C ASP A 39 35.25 3.96 21.23
N TYR A 40 35.64 3.61 20.00
CA TYR A 40 34.75 3.08 18.96
C TYR A 40 34.75 1.54 18.91
N ILE A 41 35.61 0.89 19.63
CA ILE A 41 35.74 -0.57 19.65
C ILE A 41 34.92 -1.14 20.81
N ARG A 42 34.00 -2.06 20.49
CA ARG A 42 33.23 -2.77 21.50
C ARG A 42 34.18 -3.72 22.26
N VAL A 43 34.24 -3.58 23.60
CA VAL A 43 35.03 -4.42 24.49
C VAL A 43 34.35 -5.77 24.78
N GLU A 44 33.01 -5.74 24.91
CA GLU A 44 32.22 -6.94 25.17
C GLU A 44 31.45 -7.34 23.89
N ASP A 45 31.41 -8.62 23.62
CA ASP A 45 30.65 -9.14 22.49
C ASP A 45 29.15 -8.82 22.61
N ALA A 46 28.48 -8.63 21.46
CA ALA A 46 27.05 -8.46 21.46
C ALA A 46 26.36 -9.75 21.95
N GLU A 47 25.39 -9.62 22.87
CA GLU A 47 24.59 -10.75 23.34
C GLU A 47 23.63 -11.23 22.23
N LEU A 48 24.18 -11.83 21.16
CA LEU A 48 23.41 -12.44 20.09
C LEU A 48 23.04 -13.89 20.45
N PRO A 49 21.89 -14.40 19.95
CA PRO A 49 21.52 -15.78 20.22
C PRO A 49 22.44 -16.77 19.49
N GLU A 50 22.95 -17.76 20.20
CA GLU A 50 23.68 -18.89 19.65
C GLU A 50 22.68 -20.01 19.31
N VAL A 51 22.40 -20.15 18.04
CA VAL A 51 21.36 -21.07 17.49
C VAL A 51 21.87 -21.75 16.23
N SER A 52 21.41 -22.97 15.97
CA SER A 52 21.70 -23.65 14.72
C SER A 52 20.78 -23.16 13.59
N GLU A 53 21.15 -23.42 12.34
CA GLU A 53 20.27 -23.17 11.18
C GLU A 53 18.90 -23.82 11.37
N LEU A 54 18.85 -25.03 11.91
CA LEU A 54 17.61 -25.74 12.18
C LEU A 54 16.73 -25.01 13.22
N ASP A 55 17.34 -24.47 14.28
CA ASP A 55 16.62 -23.71 15.31
C ASP A 55 16.02 -22.43 14.69
N ILE A 56 16.78 -21.71 13.85
CA ILE A 56 16.34 -20.52 13.14
C ILE A 56 15.16 -20.86 12.23
N MET A 57 15.28 -21.87 11.40
CA MET A 57 14.24 -22.28 10.45
C MET A 57 12.95 -22.67 11.18
N ARG A 58 13.05 -23.46 12.25
CA ARG A 58 11.87 -23.87 13.02
C ARG A 58 11.21 -22.70 13.75
N HIS A 59 12.01 -21.81 14.33
CA HIS A 59 11.52 -20.63 15.05
C HIS A 59 10.73 -19.69 14.12
N TYR A 60 11.34 -19.27 13.02
CA TYR A 60 10.71 -18.32 12.10
C TYR A 60 9.58 -18.95 11.27
N THR A 61 9.65 -20.24 10.95
CA THR A 61 8.53 -20.96 10.34
C THR A 61 7.32 -21.02 11.28
N ALA A 62 7.55 -21.27 12.56
CA ALA A 62 6.47 -21.28 13.57
C ALA A 62 5.83 -19.88 13.72
N LEU A 63 6.63 -18.82 13.73
CA LEU A 63 6.12 -17.44 13.73
C LEU A 63 5.36 -17.10 12.44
N SER A 64 5.90 -17.46 11.28
CA SER A 64 5.26 -17.24 9.98
C SER A 64 3.88 -17.90 9.90
N ASN A 65 3.75 -19.13 10.43
CA ASN A 65 2.48 -19.84 10.45
C ASN A 65 1.40 -19.21 11.37
N ARG A 66 1.77 -18.24 12.20
CA ARG A 66 0.83 -17.47 13.06
C ARG A 66 0.34 -16.21 12.37
N ASN A 67 1.03 -15.74 11.32
CA ASN A 67 0.61 -14.60 10.54
C ASN A 67 -0.47 -15.00 9.52
N HIS A 68 -1.38 -14.07 9.27
CA HIS A 68 -2.34 -14.20 8.18
C HIS A 68 -1.72 -13.68 6.88
N GLY A 69 -2.02 -14.34 5.76
CA GLY A 69 -1.59 -13.91 4.43
C GLY A 69 -2.58 -14.36 3.36
N VAL A 70 -2.52 -13.75 2.19
CA VAL A 70 -3.41 -14.06 1.06
C VAL A 70 -3.33 -15.52 0.57
N ASP A 71 -2.22 -16.21 0.88
CA ASP A 71 -2.06 -17.63 0.56
C ASP A 71 -2.71 -18.56 1.63
N SER A 72 -3.06 -18.02 2.80
CA SER A 72 -3.63 -18.79 3.91
C SER A 72 -5.12 -18.54 4.11
N GLY A 73 -5.68 -17.47 3.55
CA GLY A 73 -7.10 -17.17 3.66
C GLY A 73 -7.48 -15.79 3.16
N PHE A 74 -8.77 -15.51 3.23
CA PHE A 74 -9.35 -14.24 2.80
C PHE A 74 -8.80 -13.06 3.61
N TYR A 75 -8.40 -12.00 2.91
CA TYR A 75 -7.79 -10.81 3.50
C TYR A 75 -8.60 -9.55 3.15
N PRO A 76 -9.69 -9.25 3.88
CA PRO A 76 -10.70 -8.25 3.50
C PRO A 76 -10.31 -6.80 3.84
N LEU A 77 -9.02 -6.48 3.83
CA LEU A 77 -8.51 -5.18 4.27
C LEU A 77 -8.90 -4.07 3.29
N GLY A 78 -9.82 -3.20 3.67
CA GLY A 78 -10.22 -2.04 2.87
C GLY A 78 -9.11 -1.00 2.74
N SER A 79 -9.14 -0.23 1.66
CA SER A 79 -8.11 0.74 1.25
C SER A 79 -6.73 0.11 0.90
N CYS A 80 -6.68 -1.22 0.83
CA CYS A 80 -5.47 -1.94 0.46
C CYS A 80 -5.85 -3.24 -0.25
N THR A 81 -5.71 -3.27 -1.55
CA THR A 81 -6.07 -4.43 -2.39
C THR A 81 -5.18 -5.64 -2.06
N MET A 82 -5.64 -6.47 -1.12
CA MET A 82 -4.97 -7.68 -0.65
C MET A 82 -5.46 -8.90 -1.45
N LYS A 83 -5.09 -8.96 -2.72
CA LYS A 83 -5.48 -10.06 -3.60
C LYS A 83 -4.40 -11.10 -3.79
N TYR A 84 -4.79 -12.27 -4.25
CA TYR A 84 -3.87 -13.35 -4.57
C TYR A 84 -2.78 -12.91 -5.55
N ASN A 85 -1.55 -13.31 -5.27
CA ASN A 85 -0.38 -13.04 -6.11
C ASN A 85 -0.08 -14.30 -6.94
N PRO A 86 -0.34 -14.32 -8.25
CA PRO A 86 -0.10 -15.50 -9.09
C PRO A 86 1.35 -15.98 -9.02
N LYS A 87 1.55 -17.26 -8.78
CA LYS A 87 2.90 -17.83 -8.57
C LYS A 87 3.78 -17.80 -9.82
N ILE A 88 3.19 -17.65 -10.99
CA ILE A 88 3.93 -17.40 -12.23
C ILE A 88 4.78 -16.11 -12.14
N ASN A 89 4.27 -15.07 -11.45
CA ASN A 89 5.01 -13.83 -11.25
C ASN A 89 6.32 -14.08 -10.50
N GLU A 90 6.29 -14.92 -9.46
CA GLU A 90 7.48 -15.32 -8.70
C GLU A 90 8.46 -16.15 -9.54
N SER A 91 7.93 -17.06 -10.37
CA SER A 91 8.74 -17.89 -11.24
C SER A 91 9.50 -17.07 -12.27
N VAL A 92 8.83 -16.13 -12.92
CA VAL A 92 9.45 -15.24 -13.92
C VAL A 92 10.47 -14.29 -13.28
N ALA A 93 10.15 -13.73 -12.12
CA ALA A 93 11.07 -12.83 -11.40
C ALA A 93 12.39 -13.51 -10.97
N ARG A 94 12.41 -14.85 -10.90
CA ARG A 94 13.59 -15.66 -10.58
C ARG A 94 14.42 -16.07 -11.79
N PHE A 95 14.02 -15.74 -13.02
CA PHE A 95 14.84 -16.03 -14.19
C PHE A 95 16.21 -15.36 -14.05
N ALA A 96 17.28 -16.10 -14.35
CA ALA A 96 18.65 -15.64 -14.16
C ALA A 96 18.93 -14.29 -14.86
N GLY A 97 18.33 -14.07 -16.03
CA GLY A 97 18.43 -12.82 -16.78
C GLY A 97 17.79 -11.61 -16.09
N PHE A 98 16.93 -11.82 -15.08
CA PHE A 98 16.33 -10.78 -14.29
C PHE A 98 16.89 -10.72 -12.86
N ALA A 99 17.15 -11.90 -12.25
CA ALA A 99 17.57 -11.97 -10.85
C ALA A 99 19.07 -11.74 -10.64
N ASN A 100 19.91 -12.07 -11.64
CA ASN A 100 21.37 -12.05 -11.53
C ASN A 100 22.02 -10.86 -12.26
N ILE A 101 21.30 -9.77 -12.44
CA ILE A 101 21.81 -8.52 -13.00
C ILE A 101 21.99 -7.47 -11.90
N HIS A 102 22.86 -6.49 -12.16
CA HIS A 102 23.09 -5.38 -11.25
C HIS A 102 22.55 -4.06 -11.83
N PRO A 103 21.93 -3.16 -11.06
CA PRO A 103 21.33 -1.93 -11.58
C PRO A 103 22.34 -0.92 -12.15
N LEU A 104 23.63 -1.05 -11.86
CA LEU A 104 24.73 -0.26 -12.44
C LEU A 104 25.54 -1.02 -13.51
N GLN A 105 25.04 -2.17 -13.97
CA GLN A 105 25.65 -2.91 -15.07
C GLN A 105 25.54 -2.10 -16.38
N ASP A 106 26.50 -2.29 -17.30
CA ASP A 106 26.49 -1.59 -18.62
C ASP A 106 25.15 -1.88 -19.33
N GLU A 107 24.48 -0.80 -19.74
CA GLU A 107 23.16 -0.83 -20.41
C GLU A 107 23.13 -1.81 -21.59
N LYS A 108 24.25 -1.96 -22.34
CA LYS A 108 24.37 -2.87 -23.48
C LYS A 108 24.19 -4.34 -23.09
N THR A 109 24.45 -4.69 -21.83
CA THR A 109 24.37 -6.07 -21.33
C THR A 109 23.03 -6.39 -20.69
N VAL A 110 22.13 -5.42 -20.50
CA VAL A 110 20.85 -5.55 -19.81
C VAL A 110 19.67 -5.06 -20.66
N GLN A 111 19.80 -5.03 -21.96
CA GLN A 111 18.80 -4.51 -22.89
C GLN A 111 17.42 -5.16 -22.72
N GLY A 112 17.33 -6.48 -22.49
CA GLY A 112 16.06 -7.15 -22.26
C GLY A 112 15.36 -6.73 -20.95
N ALA A 113 16.12 -6.38 -19.90
CA ALA A 113 15.58 -5.84 -18.68
C ALA A 113 15.06 -4.39 -18.89
N MET A 114 15.77 -3.60 -19.69
CA MET A 114 15.36 -2.25 -20.05
C MET A 114 14.13 -2.28 -20.97
N GLU A 115 14.07 -3.20 -21.92
CA GLU A 115 12.88 -3.42 -22.77
C GLU A 115 11.65 -3.74 -21.91
N LEU A 116 11.77 -4.68 -20.96
CA LEU A 116 10.67 -5.00 -20.05
C LEU A 116 10.17 -3.77 -19.30
N MET A 117 11.09 -2.95 -18.77
CA MET A 117 10.70 -1.72 -18.05
C MET A 117 10.05 -0.71 -18.98
N TYR A 118 10.55 -0.54 -20.20
CA TYR A 118 9.96 0.34 -21.19
C TYR A 118 8.56 -0.13 -21.59
N ASP A 119 8.38 -1.39 -21.90
CA ASP A 119 7.07 -1.97 -22.21
C ASP A 119 6.09 -1.83 -21.04
N LEU A 120 6.57 -1.98 -19.80
CA LEU A 120 5.74 -1.73 -18.62
C LEU A 120 5.30 -0.27 -18.55
N GLN A 121 6.18 0.70 -18.87
CA GLN A 121 5.81 2.11 -18.95
C GLN A 121 4.71 2.32 -20.00
N GLU A 122 4.86 1.77 -21.21
CA GLU A 122 3.87 1.86 -22.27
C GLU A 122 2.51 1.26 -21.86
N HIS A 123 2.53 0.11 -21.19
CA HIS A 123 1.31 -0.49 -20.66
C HIS A 123 0.63 0.40 -19.60
N LEU A 124 1.40 1.00 -18.71
CA LEU A 124 0.86 1.89 -17.68
C LEU A 124 0.36 3.21 -18.28
N ILE A 125 1.00 3.73 -19.32
CA ILE A 125 0.53 4.88 -20.10
C ILE A 125 -0.85 4.59 -20.69
N GLU A 126 -1.00 3.45 -21.37
CA GLU A 126 -2.30 3.05 -21.97
C GLU A 126 -3.37 2.86 -20.90
N ILE A 127 -3.05 2.17 -19.80
CA ILE A 127 -3.98 1.91 -18.71
C ILE A 127 -4.47 3.19 -18.04
N THR A 128 -3.60 4.20 -17.90
CA THR A 128 -3.91 5.42 -17.17
C THR A 128 -4.34 6.59 -18.03
N GLY A 129 -4.08 6.56 -19.34
CA GLY A 129 -4.29 7.69 -20.25
C GLY A 129 -3.35 8.87 -19.98
N MET A 130 -2.20 8.61 -19.34
CA MET A 130 -1.12 9.60 -19.17
C MET A 130 -0.23 9.64 -20.41
N ASP A 131 0.60 10.68 -20.52
CA ASP A 131 1.48 10.86 -21.68
C ASP A 131 2.85 10.21 -21.46
N THR A 132 3.25 10.01 -20.20
CA THR A 132 4.43 9.23 -19.83
C THR A 132 4.36 8.76 -18.37
N VAL A 133 5.22 7.78 -18.02
CA VAL A 133 5.30 7.20 -16.68
C VAL A 133 6.76 7.02 -16.26
N THR A 134 7.10 7.37 -15.02
CA THR A 134 8.37 6.96 -14.39
C THR A 134 8.17 5.80 -13.44
N LEU A 135 9.10 4.83 -13.45
CA LEU A 135 9.10 3.68 -12.54
C LEU A 135 9.97 3.90 -11.30
N GLN A 136 10.56 5.09 -11.12
CA GLN A 136 11.53 5.32 -10.04
C GLN A 136 10.96 5.21 -8.62
N PRO A 137 9.77 5.76 -8.29
CA PRO A 137 9.29 5.75 -6.91
C PRO A 137 9.11 4.34 -6.37
N ALA A 138 9.54 4.14 -5.11
CA ALA A 138 9.64 2.82 -4.50
C ALA A 138 8.34 2.29 -3.89
N ALA A 139 7.37 3.17 -3.67
CA ALA A 139 6.09 2.86 -3.01
C ALA A 139 5.04 3.92 -3.30
N GLY A 140 3.77 3.70 -2.88
CA GLY A 140 2.68 4.65 -3.06
C GLY A 140 2.97 6.02 -2.46
N ALA A 141 3.31 6.11 -1.18
CA ALA A 141 3.64 7.37 -0.52
C ALA A 141 4.85 8.09 -1.16
N HIS A 142 5.83 7.34 -1.68
CA HIS A 142 6.92 7.91 -2.45
C HIS A 142 6.46 8.43 -3.82
N GLY A 143 5.49 7.76 -4.45
CA GLY A 143 4.80 8.23 -5.65
C GLY A 143 3.99 9.49 -5.39
N GLU A 144 3.26 9.54 -4.26
CA GLU A 144 2.52 10.73 -3.84
C GLU A 144 3.45 11.94 -3.72
N TRP A 145 4.52 11.80 -2.94
CA TRP A 145 5.51 12.87 -2.77
C TRP A 145 6.15 13.27 -4.10
N THR A 146 6.54 12.30 -4.92
CA THR A 146 7.15 12.57 -6.23
C THR A 146 6.21 13.38 -7.12
N GLY A 147 4.94 12.96 -7.25
CA GLY A 147 3.96 13.68 -8.08
C GLY A 147 3.68 15.10 -7.60
N LEU A 148 3.62 15.31 -6.29
CA LEU A 148 3.47 16.65 -5.70
C LEU A 148 4.71 17.53 -5.94
N MET A 149 5.92 16.95 -5.91
CA MET A 149 7.15 17.66 -6.27
C MET A 149 7.19 18.05 -7.75
N LEU A 150 6.60 17.23 -8.66
CA LEU A 150 6.46 17.60 -10.07
C LEU A 150 5.52 18.79 -10.25
N ILE A 151 4.38 18.80 -9.55
CA ILE A 151 3.43 19.92 -9.54
C ILE A 151 4.10 21.18 -9.01
N ARG A 152 4.89 21.07 -7.94
CA ARG A 152 5.64 22.19 -7.38
C ARG A 152 6.65 22.75 -8.38
N ALA A 153 7.46 21.90 -8.98
CA ALA A 153 8.45 22.29 -9.98
C ALA A 153 7.80 22.98 -11.19
N TYR A 154 6.65 22.48 -11.64
CA TYR A 154 5.86 23.10 -12.69
C TYR A 154 5.42 24.52 -12.33
N HIS A 155 4.85 24.74 -11.15
CA HIS A 155 4.42 26.08 -10.73
C HIS A 155 5.61 27.04 -10.55
N GLU A 156 6.69 26.57 -9.91
CA GLU A 156 7.91 27.37 -9.73
C GLU A 156 8.54 27.78 -11.07
N ALA A 157 8.59 26.87 -12.06
CA ALA A 157 9.11 27.15 -13.39
C ALA A 157 8.26 28.17 -14.18
N ASN A 158 6.96 28.21 -13.91
CA ASN A 158 6.04 29.20 -14.46
C ASN A 158 6.01 30.54 -13.67
N GLY A 159 6.79 30.65 -12.59
CA GLY A 159 6.82 31.83 -11.74
C GLY A 159 5.64 31.96 -10.75
N ASP A 160 4.83 30.90 -10.61
CA ASP A 160 3.63 30.85 -9.77
C ASP A 160 3.95 30.43 -8.34
N PHE A 161 4.87 31.13 -7.67
CA PHE A 161 5.33 30.84 -6.31
C PHE A 161 4.22 30.94 -5.24
N ASN A 162 3.10 31.58 -5.55
CA ASN A 162 1.96 31.73 -4.64
C ASN A 162 1.08 30.48 -4.55
N ARG A 163 1.28 29.48 -5.41
CA ARG A 163 0.51 28.24 -5.40
C ARG A 163 1.06 27.28 -4.36
N THR A 164 0.63 27.48 -3.14
CA THR A 164 1.14 26.78 -1.95
C THR A 164 0.10 25.84 -1.31
N LYS A 165 -1.12 25.76 -1.86
CA LYS A 165 -2.22 24.99 -1.26
C LYS A 165 -2.56 23.76 -2.08
N VAL A 166 -2.64 22.61 -1.40
CA VAL A 166 -3.18 21.35 -1.94
C VAL A 166 -4.51 21.06 -1.26
N ILE A 167 -5.56 20.96 -2.07
CA ILE A 167 -6.90 20.62 -1.60
C ILE A 167 -7.01 19.10 -1.53
N VAL A 168 -7.58 18.58 -0.42
CA VAL A 168 -7.85 17.15 -0.22
C VAL A 168 -9.26 16.97 0.34
N PRO A 169 -10.03 15.93 -0.09
CA PRO A 169 -11.32 15.61 0.53
C PRO A 169 -11.18 15.17 1.98
N ASP A 170 -12.22 15.39 2.79
CA ASP A 170 -12.30 14.93 4.19
C ASP A 170 -12.34 13.40 4.31
N SER A 171 -12.66 12.70 3.22
CA SER A 171 -12.58 11.25 3.09
C SER A 171 -11.21 10.74 2.62
N ALA A 172 -10.24 11.62 2.33
CA ALA A 172 -8.95 11.22 1.79
C ALA A 172 -8.16 10.29 2.72
N HIS A 173 -7.34 9.43 2.15
CA HIS A 173 -6.38 8.63 2.91
C HIS A 173 -5.40 9.55 3.66
N GLY A 174 -5.04 9.20 4.89
CA GLY A 174 -4.18 10.04 5.74
C GLY A 174 -2.78 10.32 5.17
N THR A 175 -2.31 9.54 4.20
CA THR A 175 -1.03 9.80 3.52
C THR A 175 -1.11 11.00 2.57
N ASN A 176 -2.27 11.33 2.01
CA ASN A 176 -2.40 12.45 1.07
C ASN A 176 -2.05 13.80 1.71
N PRO A 177 -2.68 14.23 2.83
CA PRO A 177 -2.28 15.45 3.51
C PRO A 177 -0.85 15.41 4.05
N ALA A 178 -0.37 14.23 4.50
CA ALA A 178 1.00 14.07 4.96
C ALA A 178 2.01 14.29 3.83
N SER A 179 1.78 13.70 2.66
CA SER A 179 2.62 13.87 1.47
C SER A 179 2.63 15.32 0.97
N ALA A 180 1.46 16.02 1.02
CA ALA A 180 1.37 17.44 0.69
C ALA A 180 2.23 18.29 1.64
N THR A 181 2.17 18.03 2.94
CA THR A 181 2.99 18.72 3.95
C THR A 181 4.49 18.46 3.73
N VAL A 182 4.89 17.21 3.46
CA VAL A 182 6.31 16.86 3.19
C VAL A 182 6.80 17.50 1.91
N ALA A 183 5.93 17.68 0.90
CA ALA A 183 6.25 18.40 -0.33
C ALA A 183 6.28 19.93 -0.15
N GLY A 184 5.98 20.45 1.05
CA GLY A 184 6.03 21.86 1.40
C GLY A 184 4.76 22.65 1.06
N PHE A 185 3.62 21.96 0.90
CA PHE A 185 2.32 22.57 0.69
C PHE A 185 1.50 22.68 1.97
N GLU A 186 0.63 23.69 2.03
CA GLU A 186 -0.45 23.75 2.99
C GLU A 186 -1.64 22.89 2.51
N THR A 187 -2.23 22.12 3.41
CA THR A 187 -3.38 21.27 3.08
C THR A 187 -4.69 21.97 3.43
N ILE A 188 -5.59 22.06 2.45
CA ILE A 188 -6.94 22.58 2.62
C ILE A 188 -7.93 21.43 2.45
N THR A 189 -8.80 21.22 3.43
CA THR A 189 -9.81 20.16 3.35
C THR A 189 -11.07 20.67 2.67
N VAL A 190 -11.57 19.93 1.68
CA VAL A 190 -12.90 20.09 1.10
C VAL A 190 -13.85 19.04 1.68
N LYS A 191 -15.09 19.45 1.96
CA LYS A 191 -16.10 18.60 2.60
C LYS A 191 -16.75 17.63 1.63
N SER A 192 -17.21 16.51 2.16
CA SER A 192 -18.12 15.60 1.45
C SER A 192 -19.56 16.08 1.61
N ASN A 193 -20.37 15.87 0.56
CA ASN A 193 -21.82 16.08 0.58
C ASN A 193 -22.54 14.88 1.23
N GLU A 194 -23.87 14.95 1.32
CA GLU A 194 -24.73 13.90 1.89
C GLU A 194 -24.64 12.53 1.18
N ASN A 195 -24.17 12.52 -0.06
CA ASN A 195 -23.98 11.32 -0.88
C ASN A 195 -22.58 10.69 -0.72
N GLY A 196 -21.72 11.27 0.14
CA GLY A 196 -20.33 10.82 0.35
C GLY A 196 -19.37 11.18 -0.78
N LEU A 197 -19.72 12.12 -1.64
CA LEU A 197 -18.89 12.66 -2.71
C LEU A 197 -18.41 14.08 -2.34
N VAL A 198 -17.43 14.60 -3.06
CA VAL A 198 -16.96 15.97 -2.86
C VAL A 198 -18.10 16.97 -3.07
N ASP A 199 -18.28 17.91 -2.13
CA ASP A 199 -19.22 19.01 -2.26
C ASP A 199 -18.66 20.05 -3.23
N LEU A 200 -19.31 20.20 -4.41
CA LEU A 200 -18.85 21.13 -5.45
C LEU A 200 -18.92 22.59 -5.03
N GLU A 201 -19.89 22.99 -4.20
CA GLU A 201 -19.97 24.37 -3.73
C GLU A 201 -18.86 24.67 -2.72
N ASP A 202 -18.54 23.71 -1.85
CA ASP A 202 -17.39 23.83 -0.96
C ASP A 202 -16.07 23.85 -1.76
N LEU A 203 -15.94 23.01 -2.83
CA LEU A 203 -14.79 23.03 -3.72
C LEU A 203 -14.62 24.41 -4.40
N LYS A 204 -15.67 24.96 -4.98
CA LYS A 204 -15.67 26.31 -5.58
C LYS A 204 -15.25 27.39 -4.60
N ARG A 205 -15.64 27.24 -3.34
CA ARG A 205 -15.30 28.18 -2.26
C ARG A 205 -13.82 28.17 -1.88
N VAL A 206 -13.18 26.99 -1.89
CA VAL A 206 -11.79 26.84 -1.42
C VAL A 206 -10.76 26.97 -2.55
N VAL A 207 -11.14 26.72 -3.80
CA VAL A 207 -10.27 26.87 -4.98
C VAL A 207 -10.04 28.34 -5.29
N ASN A 208 -8.78 28.75 -5.41
CA ASN A 208 -8.38 30.11 -5.74
C ASN A 208 -6.98 30.13 -6.41
N GLU A 209 -6.41 31.30 -6.62
CA GLU A 209 -5.10 31.51 -7.25
C GLU A 209 -3.91 30.94 -6.45
N GLU A 210 -4.09 30.62 -5.17
CA GLU A 210 -3.07 29.96 -4.34
C GLU A 210 -3.14 28.41 -4.44
N THR A 211 -4.16 27.89 -5.15
CA THR A 211 -4.34 26.44 -5.31
C THR A 211 -3.29 25.87 -6.25
N ALA A 212 -2.42 25.01 -5.72
CA ALA A 212 -1.45 24.24 -6.49
C ALA A 212 -2.08 22.99 -7.10
N ALA A 213 -2.86 22.25 -6.31
CA ALA A 213 -3.52 21.03 -6.78
C ALA A 213 -4.76 20.67 -5.96
N LEU A 214 -5.64 19.87 -6.58
CA LEU A 214 -6.61 19.01 -5.91
C LEU A 214 -6.08 17.57 -5.97
N MET A 215 -5.91 16.93 -4.82
CA MET A 215 -5.44 15.55 -4.68
C MET A 215 -6.57 14.68 -4.14
N LEU A 216 -7.00 13.69 -4.91
CA LEU A 216 -8.06 12.78 -4.51
C LEU A 216 -7.87 11.37 -5.07
N THR A 217 -8.59 10.44 -4.46
CA THR A 217 -8.75 9.06 -4.92
C THR A 217 -10.10 8.94 -5.63
N ASN A 218 -10.16 8.32 -6.79
CA ASN A 218 -11.43 8.03 -7.46
C ASN A 218 -11.47 6.57 -7.97
N PRO A 219 -12.31 5.67 -7.38
CA PRO A 219 -13.29 5.93 -6.31
C PRO A 219 -12.64 6.39 -5.01
N ASN A 220 -13.39 7.13 -4.20
CA ASN A 220 -12.94 7.58 -2.90
C ASN A 220 -12.87 6.42 -1.87
N THR A 221 -12.43 6.68 -0.66
CA THR A 221 -12.27 5.67 0.41
C THR A 221 -13.60 5.11 0.95
N LEU A 222 -14.73 5.64 0.51
CA LEU A 222 -16.05 5.06 0.77
C LEU A 222 -16.45 4.01 -0.28
N GLY A 223 -15.60 3.79 -1.29
CA GLY A 223 -15.88 2.95 -2.45
C GLY A 223 -16.81 3.62 -3.49
N LEU A 224 -17.00 4.94 -3.41
CA LEU A 224 -17.92 5.70 -4.25
C LEU A 224 -17.17 6.45 -5.34
N PHE A 225 -17.68 6.38 -6.58
CA PHE A 225 -17.09 7.08 -7.73
C PHE A 225 -17.55 8.55 -7.74
N GLU A 226 -16.60 9.47 -7.90
CA GLU A 226 -16.84 10.91 -8.04
C GLU A 226 -17.46 11.19 -9.41
N GLU A 227 -18.80 11.29 -9.46
CA GLU A 227 -19.57 11.43 -10.70
C GLU A 227 -19.32 12.76 -11.39
N ASN A 228 -18.97 13.81 -10.62
CA ASN A 228 -18.75 15.17 -11.11
C ASN A 228 -17.26 15.47 -11.38
N ILE A 229 -16.44 14.43 -11.57
CA ILE A 229 -14.96 14.61 -11.70
C ILE A 229 -14.58 15.57 -12.82
N LEU A 230 -15.30 15.60 -13.94
CA LEU A 230 -15.02 16.52 -15.04
C LEU A 230 -15.26 17.99 -14.64
N GLU A 231 -16.34 18.29 -13.91
CA GLU A 231 -16.60 19.64 -13.38
C GLU A 231 -15.56 20.03 -12.32
N MET A 232 -15.17 19.10 -11.47
CA MET A 232 -14.07 19.31 -10.49
C MET A 232 -12.76 19.65 -11.21
N ALA A 233 -12.44 18.93 -12.29
CA ALA A 233 -11.26 19.20 -13.10
C ALA A 233 -11.31 20.60 -13.72
N GLU A 234 -12.45 21.00 -14.28
CA GLU A 234 -12.64 22.32 -14.86
C GLU A 234 -12.48 23.44 -13.82
N ILE A 235 -13.05 23.28 -12.62
CA ILE A 235 -12.93 24.25 -11.53
C ILE A 235 -11.45 24.48 -11.17
N VAL A 236 -10.68 23.41 -11.01
CA VAL A 236 -9.28 23.48 -10.59
C VAL A 236 -8.39 24.01 -11.71
N HIS A 237 -8.56 23.53 -12.95
CA HIS A 237 -7.79 23.98 -14.10
C HIS A 237 -8.05 25.46 -14.44
N ASN A 238 -9.31 25.92 -14.34
CA ASN A 238 -9.63 27.34 -14.57
C ASN A 238 -8.98 28.26 -13.53
N ALA A 239 -8.71 27.77 -12.33
CA ALA A 239 -7.92 28.48 -11.33
C ALA A 239 -6.40 28.34 -11.54
N GLY A 240 -5.95 27.56 -12.53
CA GLY A 240 -4.54 27.28 -12.84
C GLY A 240 -3.89 26.20 -11.97
N GLY A 241 -4.66 25.47 -11.15
CA GLY A 241 -4.20 24.32 -10.38
C GLY A 241 -4.09 23.04 -11.21
N LYS A 242 -3.57 21.98 -10.60
CA LYS A 242 -3.42 20.64 -11.21
C LYS A 242 -4.29 19.61 -10.50
N LEU A 243 -4.69 18.54 -11.21
CA LEU A 243 -5.36 17.40 -10.61
C LEU A 243 -4.39 16.26 -10.37
N TYR A 244 -4.37 15.77 -9.13
CA TYR A 244 -3.58 14.62 -8.72
C TYR A 244 -4.50 13.43 -8.40
N TYR A 245 -4.27 12.31 -9.07
CA TYR A 245 -4.97 11.04 -8.84
C TYR A 245 -4.17 10.12 -7.93
N ASP A 246 -4.70 9.82 -6.76
CA ASP A 246 -4.20 8.71 -5.95
C ASP A 246 -4.71 7.40 -6.56
N GLY A 247 -3.82 6.67 -7.21
CA GLY A 247 -4.11 5.45 -7.95
C GLY A 247 -4.12 4.17 -7.08
N ALA A 248 -4.17 4.30 -5.74
CA ALA A 248 -4.28 3.15 -4.85
C ALA A 248 -5.49 2.27 -5.16
N ASN A 249 -6.60 2.89 -5.60
CA ASN A 249 -7.88 2.24 -5.90
C ASN A 249 -8.07 1.91 -7.40
N LEU A 250 -6.99 1.85 -8.19
CA LEU A 250 -7.08 1.56 -9.64
C LEU A 250 -7.80 0.24 -9.95
N ASN A 251 -7.78 -0.73 -9.04
CA ASN A 251 -8.50 -2.01 -9.18
C ASN A 251 -10.01 -1.83 -9.42
N ALA A 252 -10.54 -0.67 -9.04
CA ALA A 252 -11.96 -0.32 -9.21
C ALA A 252 -12.34 0.18 -10.60
N VAL A 253 -11.37 0.64 -11.40
CA VAL A 253 -11.60 1.33 -12.67
C VAL A 253 -10.74 0.82 -13.82
N LEU A 254 -9.86 -0.14 -13.57
CA LEU A 254 -8.93 -0.73 -14.55
C LEU A 254 -9.68 -1.18 -15.80
N SER A 255 -9.26 -0.72 -16.97
CA SER A 255 -9.90 -0.96 -18.28
C SER A 255 -11.36 -0.49 -18.42
N GLN A 256 -11.89 0.28 -17.45
CA GLN A 256 -13.23 0.87 -17.52
C GLN A 256 -13.17 2.39 -17.67
N ALA A 257 -12.24 3.04 -16.98
CA ALA A 257 -11.99 4.48 -17.07
C ALA A 257 -10.50 4.76 -16.85
N ARG A 258 -9.99 5.76 -17.56
CA ARG A 258 -8.58 6.15 -17.46
C ARG A 258 -8.48 7.50 -16.71
N PRO A 259 -7.63 7.62 -15.69
CA PRO A 259 -7.43 8.89 -14.97
C PRO A 259 -7.14 10.08 -15.88
N GLY A 260 -6.28 9.90 -16.89
CA GLY A 260 -5.97 10.95 -17.85
C GLY A 260 -7.17 11.48 -18.64
N ASP A 261 -8.17 10.64 -18.93
CA ASP A 261 -9.39 11.02 -19.63
C ASP A 261 -10.39 11.73 -18.67
N MET A 262 -10.25 11.55 -17.37
CA MET A 262 -11.01 12.27 -16.34
C MET A 262 -10.45 13.66 -16.00
N GLY A 263 -9.37 14.09 -16.66
CA GLY A 263 -8.75 15.40 -16.44
C GLY A 263 -7.62 15.42 -15.41
N PHE A 264 -7.14 14.27 -14.93
CA PHE A 264 -5.99 14.23 -14.03
C PHE A 264 -4.69 14.51 -14.77
N ASP A 265 -3.85 15.34 -14.15
CA ASP A 265 -2.52 15.73 -14.67
C ASP A 265 -1.41 14.80 -14.15
N VAL A 266 -1.58 14.28 -12.96
CA VAL A 266 -0.64 13.37 -12.29
C VAL A 266 -1.38 12.17 -11.74
N VAL A 267 -0.79 10.99 -11.85
CA VAL A 267 -1.26 9.76 -11.19
C VAL A 267 -0.08 9.04 -10.55
N HIS A 268 -0.24 8.54 -9.32
CA HIS A 268 0.64 7.48 -8.86
C HIS A 268 -0.10 6.14 -8.85
N LEU A 269 0.63 5.05 -8.98
CA LEU A 269 0.10 3.69 -8.94
C LEU A 269 0.78 2.89 -7.84
N ASN A 270 0.09 1.85 -7.38
CA ASN A 270 0.64 0.87 -6.44
C ASN A 270 0.72 -0.49 -7.13
N LEU A 271 1.91 -0.84 -7.68
CA LEU A 271 2.07 -2.12 -8.39
C LEU A 271 1.90 -3.33 -7.46
N HIS A 272 2.05 -3.12 -6.16
CA HIS A 272 1.82 -4.13 -5.11
C HIS A 272 0.34 -4.26 -4.69
N LYS A 273 -0.58 -3.53 -5.33
CA LYS A 273 -2.03 -3.64 -5.17
C LYS A 273 -2.65 -4.23 -6.45
N THR A 274 -3.10 -3.38 -7.37
CA THR A 274 -3.78 -3.79 -8.61
C THR A 274 -2.99 -4.80 -9.44
N PHE A 275 -1.65 -4.67 -9.50
CA PHE A 275 -0.80 -5.51 -10.35
C PHE A 275 -0.07 -6.63 -9.58
N THR A 276 -0.58 -7.01 -8.41
CA THR A 276 -0.18 -8.22 -7.66
C THR A 276 1.30 -8.33 -7.26
N GLY A 277 2.01 -7.22 -7.12
CA GLY A 277 3.31 -7.22 -6.48
C GLY A 277 3.15 -7.58 -4.98
N PRO A 278 4.10 -8.30 -4.35
CA PRO A 278 4.01 -8.62 -2.93
C PRO A 278 4.11 -7.37 -2.07
N HIS A 279 3.36 -7.31 -0.96
CA HIS A 279 3.46 -6.24 0.04
C HIS A 279 4.69 -6.37 0.93
N GLY A 280 5.11 -7.60 1.20
CA GLY A 280 6.38 -7.93 1.86
C GLY A 280 6.55 -7.39 3.27
N GLY A 281 5.47 -7.17 4.01
CA GLY A 281 5.53 -6.67 5.40
C GLY A 281 6.13 -5.27 5.53
N GLY A 282 5.85 -4.38 4.57
CA GLY A 282 6.38 -3.02 4.52
C GLY A 282 7.69 -2.87 3.73
N GLY A 283 8.07 -3.88 2.98
CA GLY A 283 9.31 -3.93 2.18
C GLY A 283 9.10 -3.61 0.70
N PRO A 284 9.05 -4.63 -0.16
CA PRO A 284 9.03 -4.43 -1.59
C PRO A 284 7.70 -3.84 -2.04
N GLY A 285 7.78 -2.75 -2.78
CA GLY A 285 6.64 -2.10 -3.40
C GLY A 285 7.09 -1.41 -4.68
N SER A 286 6.18 -0.71 -5.35
CA SER A 286 6.51 0.20 -6.43
C SER A 286 5.39 1.21 -6.59
N GLY A 287 5.75 2.46 -6.83
CA GLY A 287 4.82 3.59 -6.96
C GLY A 287 5.06 4.39 -8.22
N PRO A 288 4.91 3.82 -9.43
CA PRO A 288 5.07 4.56 -10.67
C PRO A 288 4.23 5.83 -10.68
N VAL A 289 4.78 6.88 -11.29
CA VAL A 289 4.09 8.16 -11.46
C VAL A 289 3.93 8.45 -12.93
N GLY A 290 2.67 8.63 -13.35
CA GLY A 290 2.29 9.07 -14.69
C GLY A 290 1.93 10.55 -14.70
N VAL A 291 2.22 11.24 -15.80
CA VAL A 291 1.98 12.66 -15.95
C VAL A 291 1.50 13.04 -17.34
N LYS A 292 0.82 14.19 -17.46
CA LYS A 292 0.51 14.85 -18.73
C LYS A 292 1.71 15.58 -19.27
N ALA A 293 1.63 15.94 -20.57
CA ALA A 293 2.72 16.45 -21.38
C ALA A 293 3.48 17.64 -20.78
N ASP A 294 2.77 18.56 -20.16
CA ASP A 294 3.34 19.78 -19.57
C ASP A 294 4.18 19.53 -18.29
N LEU A 295 4.04 18.35 -17.69
CA LEU A 295 4.81 17.92 -16.51
C LEU A 295 6.01 17.02 -16.87
N ILE A 296 6.14 16.58 -18.13
CA ILE A 296 7.23 15.70 -18.59
C ILE A 296 8.62 16.29 -18.32
N PRO A 297 8.90 17.60 -18.53
CA PRO A 297 10.22 18.18 -18.28
C PRO A 297 10.74 17.96 -16.86
N TYR A 298 9.86 17.94 -15.88
CA TYR A 298 10.19 17.85 -14.45
C TYR A 298 10.37 16.43 -13.92
N LEU A 299 10.04 15.39 -14.70
CA LEU A 299 10.19 13.99 -14.29
C LEU A 299 11.58 13.69 -13.74
N PRO A 300 11.68 12.85 -12.69
CA PRO A 300 12.96 12.49 -12.10
C PRO A 300 13.88 11.81 -13.12
N LYS A 301 15.15 12.22 -13.10
CA LYS A 301 16.19 11.62 -13.97
C LYS A 301 16.86 10.41 -13.32
N PRO A 302 17.28 9.41 -14.13
CA PRO A 302 17.10 9.31 -15.58
C PRO A 302 15.68 8.97 -15.97
N ILE A 303 15.34 9.17 -17.25
CA ILE A 303 14.20 8.53 -17.90
C ILE A 303 14.69 7.41 -18.81
N LEU A 304 13.88 6.37 -18.96
CA LEU A 304 14.18 5.27 -19.88
C LEU A 304 13.59 5.59 -21.27
N GLU A 305 14.45 5.54 -22.28
CA GLU A 305 14.11 5.88 -23.66
C GLU A 305 14.41 4.71 -24.60
N LYS A 306 13.58 4.55 -25.62
CA LYS A 306 13.83 3.68 -26.76
C LYS A 306 14.52 4.49 -27.86
N THR A 307 15.60 3.96 -28.43
CA THR A 307 16.36 4.57 -29.51
C THR A 307 16.47 3.60 -30.69
N GLU A 308 17.02 4.03 -31.80
CA GLU A 308 17.33 3.16 -32.95
C GLU A 308 18.30 2.01 -32.60
N ASN A 309 19.14 2.22 -31.56
CA ASN A 309 20.17 1.28 -31.12
C ASN A 309 19.79 0.48 -29.86
N GLY A 310 18.53 0.48 -29.47
CA GLY A 310 18.04 -0.17 -28.25
C GLY A 310 17.57 0.83 -27.19
N TYR A 311 17.66 0.44 -25.94
CA TYR A 311 17.19 1.21 -24.78
C TYR A 311 18.34 1.85 -24.04
N ARG A 312 18.11 3.07 -23.52
CA ARG A 312 19.09 3.80 -22.70
C ARG A 312 18.44 4.58 -21.60
N PHE A 313 19.21 4.93 -20.57
CA PHE A 313 18.84 5.93 -19.57
C PHE A 313 19.31 7.33 -19.99
N ASN A 314 18.36 8.24 -20.13
CA ASN A 314 18.67 9.64 -20.44
C ASN A 314 18.80 10.47 -19.14
N TYR A 315 20.00 10.95 -18.87
CA TYR A 315 20.33 11.80 -17.71
C TYR A 315 20.32 13.29 -18.05
N ASP A 316 20.27 13.65 -19.33
CA ASP A 316 20.26 15.04 -19.80
C ASP A 316 18.85 15.63 -19.68
N ARG A 317 18.50 15.97 -18.44
CA ARG A 317 17.19 16.48 -18.03
C ARG A 317 17.39 17.67 -17.09
N PRO A 318 17.64 18.89 -17.63
CA PRO A 318 18.01 20.07 -16.83
C PRO A 318 16.89 20.53 -15.88
N GLU A 319 15.62 20.37 -16.27
CA GLU A 319 14.45 20.81 -15.49
C GLU A 319 13.94 19.73 -14.51
N ALA A 320 14.52 18.51 -14.55
CA ALA A 320 14.11 17.41 -13.70
C ALA A 320 14.23 17.76 -12.20
N ILE A 321 13.29 17.27 -11.38
CA ILE A 321 13.36 17.42 -9.91
C ILE A 321 14.56 16.68 -9.27
N GLY A 322 15.40 16.06 -10.07
CA GLY A 322 16.56 15.28 -9.60
C GLY A 322 16.29 13.79 -9.60
N ARG A 323 17.03 13.05 -8.78
CA ARG A 323 16.77 11.62 -8.50
C ARG A 323 15.92 11.49 -7.27
N VAL A 324 14.89 10.65 -7.36
CA VAL A 324 14.04 10.31 -6.19
C VAL A 324 14.43 8.95 -5.58
N LYS A 325 15.25 8.17 -6.29
CA LYS A 325 15.77 6.87 -5.83
C LYS A 325 17.15 6.59 -6.41
N PRO A 326 18.05 5.85 -5.69
CA PRO A 326 19.40 5.48 -6.20
C PRO A 326 19.37 4.69 -7.51
N PHE A 327 18.40 3.78 -7.69
CA PHE A 327 18.21 2.96 -8.88
C PHE A 327 16.86 3.25 -9.54
N TYR A 328 16.66 2.77 -10.78
CA TYR A 328 15.43 3.01 -11.55
C TYR A 328 14.30 2.08 -11.09
N GLY A 329 13.71 2.37 -9.94
CA GLY A 329 12.60 1.63 -9.35
C GLY A 329 12.99 0.32 -8.67
N ASN A 330 11.99 -0.48 -8.35
CA ASN A 330 12.13 -1.82 -7.78
C ASN A 330 11.96 -2.86 -8.89
N PHE A 331 13.04 -3.20 -9.58
CA PHE A 331 13.01 -4.00 -10.80
C PHE A 331 12.26 -5.33 -10.65
N GLY A 332 12.51 -6.07 -9.56
CA GLY A 332 11.80 -7.32 -9.31
C GLY A 332 10.28 -7.18 -9.18
N ILE A 333 9.77 -6.05 -8.71
CA ILE A 333 8.35 -5.75 -8.67
C ILE A 333 7.83 -5.38 -10.07
N ASN A 334 8.63 -4.63 -10.84
CA ASN A 334 8.30 -4.31 -12.22
C ASN A 334 8.15 -5.58 -13.07
N VAL A 335 9.04 -6.56 -12.89
CA VAL A 335 8.94 -7.88 -13.56
C VAL A 335 7.63 -8.59 -13.21
N ARG A 336 7.25 -8.59 -11.93
CA ARG A 336 6.00 -9.23 -11.48
C ARG A 336 4.75 -8.55 -12.05
N ALA A 337 4.70 -7.21 -12.00
CA ALA A 337 3.61 -6.44 -12.55
C ALA A 337 3.50 -6.61 -14.07
N TYR A 338 4.61 -6.58 -14.78
CA TYR A 338 4.66 -6.86 -16.22
C TYR A 338 4.13 -8.26 -16.54
N THR A 339 4.59 -9.26 -15.80
CA THR A 339 4.13 -10.65 -15.96
C THR A 339 2.62 -10.76 -15.75
N TYR A 340 2.10 -10.10 -14.72
CA TYR A 340 0.65 -10.08 -14.45
C TYR A 340 -0.13 -9.44 -15.60
N ILE A 341 0.26 -8.26 -16.07
CA ILE A 341 -0.40 -7.55 -17.17
C ILE A 341 -0.39 -8.44 -18.43
N ARG A 342 0.75 -9.04 -18.76
CA ARG A 342 0.89 -9.92 -19.93
C ARG A 342 0.09 -11.22 -19.81
N SER A 343 -0.02 -11.76 -18.61
CA SER A 343 -0.80 -12.99 -18.36
C SER A 343 -2.30 -12.75 -18.45
N MET A 344 -2.75 -11.60 -17.97
CA MET A 344 -4.19 -11.24 -17.99
C MET A 344 -4.65 -10.79 -19.36
N GLY A 345 -3.81 -10.02 -20.07
CA GLY A 345 -4.23 -9.37 -21.32
C GLY A 345 -5.37 -8.35 -21.11
N PRO A 346 -5.84 -7.68 -22.16
CA PRO A 346 -6.85 -6.63 -22.02
C PRO A 346 -8.19 -7.15 -21.46
N ASP A 347 -8.64 -8.34 -21.88
CA ASP A 347 -9.90 -8.92 -21.42
C ASP A 347 -9.82 -9.34 -19.95
N GLY A 348 -8.69 -9.93 -19.53
CA GLY A 348 -8.47 -10.31 -18.14
C GLY A 348 -8.39 -9.08 -17.23
N LEU A 349 -7.70 -8.01 -17.65
CA LEU A 349 -7.64 -6.76 -16.88
C LEU A 349 -9.01 -6.09 -16.73
N ARG A 350 -9.88 -6.18 -17.75
CA ARG A 350 -11.27 -5.74 -17.64
C ARG A 350 -12.05 -6.56 -16.63
N ALA A 351 -11.93 -7.89 -16.71
CA ALA A 351 -12.60 -8.82 -15.79
C ALA A 351 -12.19 -8.61 -14.34
N VAL A 352 -10.94 -8.20 -14.06
CA VAL A 352 -10.48 -7.83 -12.72
C VAL A 352 -11.40 -6.80 -12.06
N THR A 353 -11.66 -5.69 -12.74
CA THR A 353 -12.54 -4.64 -12.21
C THR A 353 -13.99 -5.11 -12.10
N GLU A 354 -14.51 -5.78 -13.13
CA GLU A 354 -15.89 -6.25 -13.13
C GLU A 354 -16.18 -7.19 -11.95
N TYR A 355 -15.30 -8.15 -11.70
CA TYR A 355 -15.45 -9.07 -10.56
C TYR A 355 -15.18 -8.40 -9.20
N ALA A 356 -14.23 -7.49 -9.11
CA ALA A 356 -13.99 -6.74 -7.87
C ALA A 356 -15.23 -5.93 -7.46
N VAL A 357 -15.84 -5.23 -8.41
CA VAL A 357 -17.07 -4.45 -8.18
C VAL A 357 -18.27 -5.36 -7.88
N LEU A 358 -18.40 -6.47 -8.59
CA LEU A 358 -19.46 -7.46 -8.33
C LEU A 358 -19.37 -8.02 -6.92
N ASN A 359 -18.19 -8.47 -6.51
CA ASN A 359 -17.96 -9.07 -5.20
C ASN A 359 -18.23 -8.06 -4.05
N ALA A 360 -17.78 -6.82 -4.20
CA ALA A 360 -18.02 -5.78 -3.20
C ALA A 360 -19.53 -5.49 -3.03
N ASN A 361 -20.27 -5.30 -4.14
CA ASN A 361 -21.70 -5.06 -4.08
C ASN A 361 -22.47 -6.28 -3.54
N TYR A 362 -22.07 -7.50 -3.90
CA TYR A 362 -22.66 -8.72 -3.37
C TYR A 362 -22.54 -8.78 -1.84
N MET A 363 -21.33 -8.60 -1.30
CA MET A 363 -21.11 -8.62 0.15
C MET A 363 -21.87 -7.49 0.86
N MET A 364 -21.78 -6.26 0.32
CA MET A 364 -22.45 -5.08 0.86
C MET A 364 -23.95 -5.34 1.05
N ARG A 365 -24.62 -5.83 -0.01
CA ARG A 365 -26.06 -6.10 0.02
C ARG A 365 -26.45 -7.23 1.00
N ARG A 366 -25.61 -8.24 1.13
CA ARG A 366 -25.83 -9.34 2.09
C ARG A 366 -25.66 -8.89 3.56
N LEU A 367 -24.78 -7.92 3.82
CA LEU A 367 -24.48 -7.42 5.18
C LEU A 367 -25.35 -6.22 5.61
N ALA A 368 -25.91 -5.45 4.68
CA ALA A 368 -26.74 -4.27 4.97
C ALA A 368 -27.92 -4.51 5.92
N PRO A 369 -28.59 -5.69 5.98
CA PRO A 369 -29.63 -5.95 6.99
C PRO A 369 -29.11 -5.99 8.43
N PHE A 370 -27.83 -6.30 8.66
CA PHE A 370 -27.22 -6.55 9.95
C PHE A 370 -26.34 -5.41 10.47
N TYR A 371 -25.81 -4.58 9.56
CA TYR A 371 -24.97 -3.41 9.86
C TYR A 371 -25.55 -2.16 9.22
N ASP A 372 -25.27 -0.99 9.76
CA ASP A 372 -25.69 0.25 9.09
C ASP A 372 -24.90 0.43 7.80
N LEU A 373 -25.60 0.83 6.73
CA LEU A 373 -25.04 1.22 5.45
C LEU A 373 -25.10 2.75 5.36
N PRO A 374 -24.01 3.48 5.62
CA PRO A 374 -24.02 4.94 5.65
C PRO A 374 -24.43 5.59 4.32
N PHE A 375 -24.04 4.95 3.22
CA PHE A 375 -24.35 5.39 1.87
C PHE A 375 -24.99 4.23 1.09
N ASP A 376 -26.32 4.24 0.94
CA ASP A 376 -27.06 3.17 0.23
C ASP A 376 -26.99 3.41 -1.28
N ARG A 377 -25.80 3.22 -1.85
CA ARG A 377 -25.48 3.34 -3.27
C ARG A 377 -24.68 2.12 -3.75
N HIS A 378 -24.58 1.92 -5.06
CA HIS A 378 -23.63 0.95 -5.61
C HIS A 378 -22.21 1.41 -5.32
N CYS A 379 -21.45 0.55 -4.69
CA CYS A 379 -20.00 0.76 -4.48
C CYS A 379 -19.19 0.28 -5.70
N LYS A 380 -17.93 0.66 -5.74
CA LYS A 380 -16.95 0.09 -6.67
C LYS A 380 -16.31 -1.15 -6.04
N HIS A 381 -15.01 -1.21 -5.89
CA HIS A 381 -14.24 -2.38 -5.44
C HIS A 381 -14.28 -2.65 -3.91
N GLU A 382 -14.68 -1.68 -3.14
CA GLU A 382 -14.79 -1.72 -1.67
C GLU A 382 -16.05 -1.01 -1.21
N PHE A 383 -16.42 -1.25 0.04
CA PHE A 383 -17.57 -0.60 0.66
C PHE A 383 -17.35 -0.40 2.15
N VAL A 384 -18.10 0.53 2.74
CA VAL A 384 -18.08 0.81 4.17
C VAL A 384 -19.43 0.46 4.81
N LEU A 385 -19.34 -0.15 5.99
CA LEU A 385 -20.44 -0.37 6.92
C LEU A 385 -20.16 0.42 8.19
N SER A 386 -21.18 0.60 9.02
CA SER A 386 -21.02 1.18 10.35
C SER A 386 -21.55 0.23 11.43
N GLY A 387 -20.75 0.04 12.48
CA GLY A 387 -21.09 -0.69 13.69
C GLY A 387 -21.94 0.09 14.69
N ARG A 388 -22.59 1.20 14.30
CA ARG A 388 -23.38 2.04 15.22
C ARG A 388 -24.55 1.28 15.90
N ARG A 389 -25.16 0.30 15.21
CA ARG A 389 -26.20 -0.55 15.83
C ARG A 389 -25.61 -1.37 16.97
N GLN A 390 -24.47 -1.98 16.75
CA GLN A 390 -23.74 -2.78 17.71
C GLN A 390 -23.23 -1.95 18.88
N LYS A 391 -22.76 -0.74 18.62
CA LYS A 391 -22.31 0.21 19.65
C LYS A 391 -23.42 0.58 20.64
N LYS A 392 -24.68 0.69 20.19
CA LYS A 392 -25.83 0.93 21.08
C LYS A 392 -26.05 -0.22 22.06
N LEU A 393 -25.58 -1.41 21.74
CA LEU A 393 -25.61 -2.61 22.58
C LEU A 393 -24.29 -2.84 23.35
N GLY A 394 -23.39 -1.84 23.34
CA GLY A 394 -22.12 -1.86 24.07
C GLY A 394 -20.96 -2.51 23.33
N VAL A 395 -21.12 -2.93 22.08
CA VAL A 395 -20.08 -3.60 21.27
C VAL A 395 -19.52 -2.62 20.26
N ARG A 396 -18.21 -2.35 20.30
CA ARG A 396 -17.50 -1.48 19.38
C ARG A 396 -17.01 -2.24 18.14
N THR A 397 -16.70 -1.54 17.09
CA THR A 397 -16.11 -2.11 15.87
C THR A 397 -14.83 -2.90 16.15
N LEU A 398 -13.99 -2.46 17.09
CA LEU A 398 -12.81 -3.22 17.53
C LEU A 398 -13.18 -4.61 18.09
N ASP A 399 -14.29 -4.72 18.80
CA ASP A 399 -14.74 -5.99 19.38
C ASP A 399 -15.17 -6.96 18.26
N ILE A 400 -15.87 -6.45 17.25
CA ILE A 400 -16.23 -7.20 16.04
C ILE A 400 -14.97 -7.71 15.34
N ALA A 401 -13.96 -6.83 15.14
CA ALA A 401 -12.68 -7.19 14.55
C ALA A 401 -11.94 -8.28 15.34
N LYS A 402 -11.92 -8.18 16.67
CA LYS A 402 -11.33 -9.22 17.55
C LYS A 402 -12.11 -10.54 17.48
N ARG A 403 -13.44 -10.49 17.34
CA ARG A 403 -14.27 -11.69 17.21
C ARG A 403 -14.02 -12.43 15.88
N LEU A 404 -13.73 -11.71 14.78
CA LEU A 404 -13.36 -12.32 13.51
C LEU A 404 -12.10 -13.18 13.61
N LEU A 405 -11.14 -12.80 14.46
CA LEU A 405 -9.93 -13.61 14.71
C LEU A 405 -10.27 -14.99 15.27
N ASP A 406 -11.32 -15.11 16.11
CA ASP A 406 -11.77 -16.39 16.65
C ASP A 406 -12.28 -17.33 15.57
N PHE A 407 -12.79 -16.80 14.48
CA PHE A 407 -13.24 -17.55 13.31
C PHE A 407 -12.13 -17.80 12.28
N GLY A 408 -10.90 -17.34 12.55
CA GLY A 408 -9.75 -17.52 11.67
C GLY A 408 -9.69 -16.54 10.49
N TYR A 409 -10.45 -15.46 10.54
CA TYR A 409 -10.41 -14.40 9.53
C TYR A 409 -9.52 -13.24 9.95
N HIS A 410 -8.82 -12.65 8.99
CA HIS A 410 -8.22 -11.34 9.17
C HIS A 410 -9.33 -10.28 9.27
N PRO A 411 -9.29 -9.35 10.23
CA PRO A 411 -10.28 -8.28 10.30
C PRO A 411 -10.16 -7.32 9.11
N PRO A 412 -11.27 -6.69 8.68
CA PRO A 412 -11.23 -5.59 7.74
C PRO A 412 -10.61 -4.34 8.37
N THR A 413 -10.44 -3.27 7.61
CA THR A 413 -10.04 -1.96 8.12
C THR A 413 -11.16 -1.39 8.98
N ILE A 414 -10.81 -0.90 10.17
CA ILE A 414 -11.75 -0.32 11.12
C ILE A 414 -11.39 1.12 11.45
N TYR A 415 -12.41 1.91 11.84
CA TYR A 415 -12.29 3.34 12.20
C TYR A 415 -11.70 4.22 11.10
N PHE A 416 -11.80 3.79 9.87
CA PHE A 416 -11.41 4.57 8.69
C PHE A 416 -12.38 4.26 7.52
N PRO A 417 -12.80 5.27 6.74
CA PRO A 417 -12.49 6.69 6.86
C PRO A 417 -13.16 7.37 8.07
N LEU A 418 -12.59 8.51 8.52
CA LEU A 418 -12.98 9.17 9.77
C LEU A 418 -14.37 9.80 9.75
N ASN A 419 -14.91 10.07 8.57
CA ASN A 419 -16.25 10.63 8.38
C ASN A 419 -17.38 9.60 8.57
N VAL A 420 -17.05 8.32 8.82
CA VAL A 420 -18.00 7.26 9.15
C VAL A 420 -17.75 6.77 10.57
N GLU A 421 -18.70 7.01 11.48
CA GLU A 421 -18.62 6.52 12.86
C GLU A 421 -18.65 4.99 12.91
N GLU A 422 -17.80 4.38 13.76
CA GLU A 422 -17.66 2.91 13.89
C GLU A 422 -17.50 2.22 12.51
N CYS A 423 -16.68 2.81 11.66
CA CYS A 423 -16.47 2.34 10.29
C CYS A 423 -15.85 0.93 10.24
N ILE A 424 -16.37 0.13 9.32
CA ILE A 424 -15.82 -1.16 8.87
C ILE A 424 -15.71 -1.09 7.36
N MET A 425 -14.49 -1.11 6.83
CA MET A 425 -14.22 -1.01 5.40
C MET A 425 -13.75 -2.37 4.88
N ILE A 426 -14.41 -2.89 3.85
CA ILE A 426 -14.17 -4.22 3.29
C ILE A 426 -13.87 -4.10 1.80
N GLU A 427 -12.72 -4.65 1.38
CA GLU A 427 -12.37 -4.86 -0.02
C GLU A 427 -12.21 -6.37 -0.27
N PRO A 428 -13.16 -7.02 -0.97
CA PRO A 428 -13.11 -8.47 -1.20
C PRO A 428 -12.12 -8.89 -2.28
N THR A 429 -11.76 -8.00 -3.19
CA THR A 429 -11.02 -8.26 -4.43
C THR A 429 -11.77 -9.15 -5.43
N GLU A 430 -11.22 -9.31 -6.63
CA GLU A 430 -11.74 -10.20 -7.67
C GLU A 430 -11.30 -11.65 -7.50
N THR A 431 -10.29 -11.90 -6.66
CA THR A 431 -9.63 -13.22 -6.58
C THR A 431 -10.36 -14.20 -5.68
N GLU A 432 -11.31 -13.73 -4.89
CA GLU A 432 -12.03 -14.58 -3.94
C GLU A 432 -13.22 -15.29 -4.58
N SER A 433 -13.40 -16.56 -4.23
CA SER A 433 -14.55 -17.33 -4.68
C SER A 433 -15.82 -16.93 -3.93
N LYS A 434 -16.99 -17.21 -4.54
CA LYS A 434 -18.27 -16.97 -3.89
C LYS A 434 -18.38 -17.69 -2.54
N GLU A 435 -17.86 -18.92 -2.44
CA GLU A 435 -17.87 -19.72 -1.22
C GLU A 435 -17.05 -19.07 -0.12
N THR A 436 -15.88 -18.48 -0.46
CA THR A 436 -15.06 -17.71 0.48
C THR A 436 -15.80 -16.48 0.99
N LEU A 437 -16.41 -15.73 0.07
CA LEU A 437 -17.20 -14.54 0.43
C LEU A 437 -18.40 -14.89 1.30
N ASP A 438 -19.15 -15.94 0.96
CA ASP A 438 -20.30 -16.42 1.76
C ASP A 438 -19.85 -16.84 3.16
N GLY A 439 -18.73 -17.55 3.28
CA GLY A 439 -18.18 -17.96 4.59
C GLY A 439 -17.86 -16.76 5.50
N PHE A 440 -17.28 -15.69 4.94
CA PHE A 440 -17.01 -14.45 5.69
C PHE A 440 -18.31 -13.73 6.06
N ILE A 441 -19.24 -13.60 5.10
CA ILE A 441 -20.56 -12.98 5.32
C ILE A 441 -21.29 -13.69 6.46
N ASP A 442 -21.32 -15.02 6.46
CA ASP A 442 -21.98 -15.81 7.50
C ASP A 442 -21.39 -15.54 8.89
N LYS A 443 -20.07 -15.36 9.00
CA LYS A 443 -19.43 -15.00 10.27
C LYS A 443 -19.75 -13.58 10.71
N MET A 444 -19.77 -12.62 9.80
CA MET A 444 -20.21 -11.25 10.10
C MET A 444 -21.68 -11.24 10.59
N ILE A 445 -22.56 -12.00 9.94
CA ILE A 445 -23.96 -12.13 10.37
C ILE A 445 -24.04 -12.83 11.73
N GLN A 446 -23.25 -13.88 11.96
CA GLN A 446 -23.18 -14.57 13.25
C GLN A 446 -22.76 -13.59 14.35
N ILE A 447 -21.72 -12.78 14.14
CA ILE A 447 -21.27 -11.77 15.11
C ILE A 447 -22.39 -10.75 15.41
N ALA A 448 -23.11 -10.27 14.40
CA ALA A 448 -24.21 -9.35 14.60
C ALA A 448 -25.32 -9.95 15.48
N LYS A 449 -25.64 -11.25 15.33
CA LYS A 449 -26.58 -11.96 16.19
C LYS A 449 -26.04 -12.18 17.60
N GLU A 450 -24.75 -12.54 17.74
CA GLU A 450 -24.10 -12.66 19.05
C GLU A 450 -24.17 -11.35 19.84
N VAL A 451 -24.04 -10.20 19.16
CA VAL A 451 -24.20 -8.88 19.81
C VAL A 451 -25.61 -8.67 20.36
N GLU A 452 -26.64 -9.16 19.67
CA GLU A 452 -28.03 -9.03 20.12
C GLU A 452 -28.37 -10.00 21.26
N GLU A 453 -27.82 -11.24 21.19
CA GLU A 453 -28.17 -12.34 22.12
C GLU A 453 -27.26 -12.34 23.36
N ASN A 454 -25.96 -12.13 23.18
CA ASN A 454 -24.95 -12.15 24.25
C ASN A 454 -23.73 -11.27 23.88
N PRO A 455 -23.82 -9.98 24.09
CA PRO A 455 -22.76 -9.02 23.69
C PRO A 455 -21.41 -9.28 24.38
N GLU A 456 -21.40 -9.88 25.58
CA GLU A 456 -20.16 -10.16 26.34
C GLU A 456 -19.20 -11.07 25.55
N VAL A 457 -19.74 -12.05 24.81
CA VAL A 457 -18.93 -12.96 23.97
C VAL A 457 -18.11 -12.19 22.93
N VAL A 458 -18.68 -11.10 22.39
CA VAL A 458 -17.98 -10.27 21.41
C VAL A 458 -17.04 -9.26 22.09
N GLN A 459 -17.46 -8.70 23.23
CA GLN A 459 -16.65 -7.75 24.00
C GLN A 459 -15.37 -8.39 24.56
N GLU A 460 -15.41 -9.66 24.94
CA GLU A 460 -14.27 -10.39 25.51
C GLU A 460 -13.38 -11.06 24.46
N ALA A 461 -13.79 -11.05 23.19
CA ALA A 461 -13.00 -11.62 22.11
C ALA A 461 -11.61 -10.93 21.98
N PRO A 462 -10.56 -11.65 21.53
CA PRO A 462 -10.56 -13.01 20.98
C PRO A 462 -10.43 -14.11 22.06
N HIS A 463 -11.11 -15.23 21.85
CA HIS A 463 -11.11 -16.37 22.78
C HIS A 463 -10.11 -17.46 22.40
N THR A 464 -9.89 -17.67 21.10
CA THR A 464 -9.12 -18.82 20.56
C THR A 464 -7.67 -18.50 20.26
N THR A 465 -7.27 -17.24 20.24
CA THR A 465 -5.91 -16.82 19.94
C THR A 465 -4.98 -16.96 21.15
N VAL A 466 -3.67 -17.16 20.91
CA VAL A 466 -2.65 -17.23 21.96
C VAL A 466 -2.60 -15.93 22.75
N ILE A 467 -2.58 -14.80 22.06
CA ILE A 467 -2.56 -13.47 22.64
C ILE A 467 -4.00 -12.94 22.68
N LYS A 468 -4.41 -12.45 23.82
CA LYS A 468 -5.70 -11.82 24.04
C LYS A 468 -5.66 -10.33 23.71
N ARG A 469 -6.43 -9.50 24.40
CA ARG A 469 -6.38 -8.06 24.24
C ARG A 469 -5.09 -7.49 24.80
N LEU A 470 -4.46 -6.65 24.02
CA LEU A 470 -3.23 -5.96 24.39
C LEU A 470 -3.54 -4.59 24.99
N ASP A 471 -2.68 -4.10 25.87
CA ASP A 471 -2.67 -2.70 26.27
C ASP A 471 -2.00 -1.87 25.16
N GLU A 472 -2.78 -1.51 24.14
CA GLU A 472 -2.32 -0.77 22.98
C GLU A 472 -1.80 0.63 23.38
N THR A 473 -2.36 1.23 24.44
CA THR A 473 -1.93 2.54 24.95
C THR A 473 -0.52 2.46 25.55
N MET A 474 -0.25 1.44 26.36
CA MET A 474 1.09 1.24 26.94
C MET A 474 2.09 0.84 25.86
N ALA A 475 1.71 -0.01 24.92
CA ALA A 475 2.56 -0.41 23.80
C ALA A 475 3.01 0.80 22.95
N ALA A 476 2.10 1.77 22.73
CA ALA A 476 2.41 2.99 21.98
C ALA A 476 3.23 4.01 22.80
N ARG A 477 2.91 4.20 24.10
CA ARG A 477 3.52 5.24 24.93
C ARG A 477 4.84 4.84 25.58
N LYS A 478 5.01 3.55 25.87
CA LYS A 478 6.19 2.99 26.55
C LYS A 478 6.63 1.67 25.90
N PRO A 479 7.03 1.70 24.63
CA PRO A 479 7.43 0.47 23.92
C PRO A 479 8.69 -0.12 24.55
N VAL A 480 8.70 -1.43 24.77
CA VAL A 480 9.91 -2.19 25.15
C VAL A 480 10.63 -2.55 23.85
N LEU A 481 11.76 -1.87 23.58
CA LEU A 481 12.48 -1.97 22.30
C LEU A 481 13.67 -2.92 22.33
N ARG A 482 14.06 -3.41 23.51
CA ARG A 482 15.24 -4.27 23.69
C ARG A 482 14.85 -5.51 24.47
N TYR A 483 15.47 -6.63 24.12
CA TYR A 483 15.44 -7.82 24.94
C TYR A 483 16.33 -7.60 26.16
N GLU A 484 15.79 -7.87 27.36
CA GLU A 484 16.55 -7.91 28.59
C GLU A 484 16.53 -9.35 29.08
N LYS A 485 17.72 -9.94 29.28
CA LYS A 485 17.84 -11.30 29.79
C LYS A 485 17.20 -11.37 31.18
N PRO A 486 16.25 -12.27 31.41
CA PRO A 486 15.68 -12.43 32.75
C PRO A 486 16.77 -12.68 33.80
N ALA A 487 16.69 -12.00 34.93
CA ALA A 487 17.61 -12.29 36.05
C ALA A 487 17.49 -13.79 36.38
N PRO A 488 18.63 -14.46 36.68
CA PRO A 488 18.61 -15.86 37.08
C PRO A 488 17.67 -16.03 38.28
N VAL A 489 16.68 -16.90 38.11
CA VAL A 489 15.81 -17.28 39.23
C VAL A 489 16.71 -17.91 40.27
N GLN A 490 16.88 -17.26 41.42
CA GLN A 490 17.56 -17.89 42.56
C GLN A 490 16.70 -19.07 43.00
N VAL A 491 17.15 -20.29 42.73
CA VAL A 491 16.55 -21.56 43.16
C VAL A 491 16.86 -21.81 44.61
#